data_af0a70a935c9ec1ab686c0e589277f26
#
_entry.id   af0a70a935c9ec1ab686c0e589277f26
#
_cell.length_a   1.000
_cell.length_b   1.000
_cell.length_c   1.000
_cell.angle_alpha   90.00
_cell.angle_beta   90.00
_cell.angle_gamma   90.00
#
_symmetry.space_group_name_H-M   'P 1'
#
loop_
_entity.id
_entity.type
_entity.pdbx_description
1 polymer ?
#
loop_
_entity_poly.entity_id
_entity_poly.type
_entity_poly.pdbx_seq_one_letter_code
_entity_poly.pdbx_strand_id
1 'polypeptide(L)'
;MKQAWINWFLKNIHDKDFTQINMPLKKYGRKYEYYNFGRDEVPFDLEFQSYLQNHINSDNFTFDCYHIHKWKEGSYFDSHIDDRENRKFSYIFELKESDCKTKLLVKGISIEEGWFDVQTEHRVPKIKKGERISLTVFGKNKLKKTLM
;
A
#
# COMPACT_ATOMS: atom_id res chain seq x y z
N MET A 1 1.20 -13.22 -1.45
CA MET A 1 2.10 -12.71 -2.51
C MET A 1 3.36 -13.57 -2.57
N LYS A 2 3.92 -13.77 -3.76
CA LYS A 2 5.11 -14.61 -3.93
C LYS A 2 6.33 -14.00 -3.22
N GLN A 3 7.09 -14.82 -2.53
CA GLN A 3 8.28 -14.39 -1.81
C GLN A 3 9.32 -13.75 -2.76
N ALA A 4 9.42 -14.26 -3.98
CA ALA A 4 10.33 -13.71 -4.98
C ALA A 4 10.02 -12.25 -5.31
N TRP A 5 8.76 -11.87 -5.33
CA TRP A 5 8.34 -10.49 -5.58
C TRP A 5 8.70 -9.59 -4.41
N ILE A 6 8.45 -10.07 -3.19
CA ILE A 6 8.82 -9.35 -1.97
C ILE A 6 10.33 -9.10 -1.97
N ASN A 7 11.12 -10.13 -2.26
CA ASN A 7 12.57 -10.03 -2.30
C ASN A 7 13.04 -9.01 -3.34
N TRP A 8 12.40 -9.01 -4.51
CA TRP A 8 12.74 -8.07 -5.57
C TRP A 8 12.53 -6.62 -5.11
N PHE A 9 11.38 -6.31 -4.53
CA PHE A 9 11.10 -4.97 -4.03
C PHE A 9 12.11 -4.57 -2.96
N LEU A 10 12.32 -5.41 -1.96
CA LEU A 10 13.23 -5.11 -0.86
C LEU A 10 14.67 -4.88 -1.35
N LYS A 11 15.09 -5.62 -2.37
CA LYS A 11 16.42 -5.46 -2.96
C LYS A 11 16.52 -4.15 -3.74
N ASN A 12 15.50 -3.81 -4.50
CA ASN A 12 15.56 -2.71 -5.46
C ASN A 12 15.23 -1.34 -4.88
N ILE A 13 14.83 -1.24 -3.62
CA ILE A 13 14.57 0.05 -2.97
C ILE A 13 15.81 0.63 -2.30
N HIS A 14 16.90 -0.13 -2.19
CA HIS A 14 18.10 0.29 -1.46
C HIS A 14 18.70 1.60 -1.94
N ASP A 15 18.76 1.80 -3.24
CA ASP A 15 19.40 2.95 -3.87
C ASP A 15 18.41 3.99 -4.35
N LYS A 16 17.16 3.90 -3.94
CA LYS A 16 16.11 4.85 -4.36
C LYS A 16 16.00 6.02 -3.41
N ASP A 17 15.74 7.19 -3.97
CA ASP A 17 15.49 8.41 -3.21
C ASP A 17 14.03 8.46 -2.79
N PHE A 18 13.77 8.19 -1.51
CA PHE A 18 12.41 8.24 -0.98
C PHE A 18 12.01 9.68 -0.68
N THR A 19 10.80 10.03 -1.08
CA THR A 19 10.19 11.32 -0.75
C THR A 19 9.66 11.25 0.69
N GLN A 20 9.99 12.28 1.47
CA GLN A 20 9.55 12.35 2.86
C GLN A 20 8.27 13.15 2.98
N ILE A 21 7.31 12.60 3.71
CA ILE A 21 6.08 13.27 4.09
C ILE A 21 6.11 13.49 5.60
N ASN A 22 5.92 14.72 6.02
CA ASN A 22 5.86 15.08 7.43
C ASN A 22 4.87 16.22 7.62
N MET A 23 3.61 15.87 7.87
CA MET A 23 2.51 16.82 7.94
C MET A 23 1.71 16.63 9.24
N PRO A 24 2.30 16.91 10.43
CA PRO A 24 1.64 16.63 11.71
C PRO A 24 0.45 17.53 12.00
N LEU A 25 0.38 18.70 11.38
CA LEU A 25 -0.65 19.70 11.67
C LEU A 25 -1.75 19.79 10.61
N LYS A 26 -1.81 18.83 9.69
CA LYS A 26 -2.88 18.77 8.71
C LYS A 26 -4.14 18.14 9.31
N LYS A 27 -5.24 18.21 8.56
CA LYS A 27 -6.53 17.62 8.97
C LYS A 27 -6.36 16.21 9.52
N TYR A 28 -5.48 15.42 8.89
CA TYR A 28 -4.98 14.18 9.48
C TYR A 28 -3.45 14.21 9.40
N GLY A 29 -2.82 14.03 10.55
CA GLY A 29 -1.37 14.01 10.63
C GLY A 29 -0.81 12.79 9.92
N ARG A 30 0.37 12.95 9.33
CA ARG A 30 1.06 11.83 8.67
C ARG A 30 2.55 12.08 8.59
N LYS A 31 3.29 11.00 8.74
CA LYS A 31 4.74 11.01 8.63
C LYS A 31 5.21 9.66 8.10
N TYR A 32 5.80 9.64 6.91
CA TYR A 32 6.36 8.44 6.30
C TYR A 32 7.20 8.84 5.10
N GLU A 33 7.86 7.85 4.48
CA GLU A 33 8.60 8.05 3.23
C GLU A 33 7.99 7.16 2.15
N TYR A 34 8.06 7.58 0.91
CA TYR A 34 7.55 6.76 -0.19
C TYR A 34 8.42 6.83 -1.44
N TYR A 35 8.33 5.79 -2.25
CA TYR A 35 8.89 5.73 -3.58
C TYR A 35 7.91 4.97 -4.48
N ASN A 36 7.72 5.45 -5.70
CA ASN A 36 6.81 4.84 -6.66
C ASN A 36 7.60 4.21 -7.80
N PHE A 37 7.46 2.88 -7.97
CA PHE A 37 7.94 2.20 -9.17
C PHE A 37 6.90 2.32 -10.28
N GLY A 38 7.33 2.70 -11.48
CA GLY A 38 6.48 2.55 -12.65
C GLY A 38 6.27 1.07 -12.97
N ARG A 39 5.19 0.75 -13.64
CA ARG A 39 4.90 -0.65 -13.98
C ARG A 39 5.96 -1.26 -14.90
N ASP A 40 6.55 -0.43 -15.76
CA ASP A 40 7.62 -0.84 -16.68
C ASP A 40 8.95 -1.14 -15.95
N GLU A 41 9.11 -0.69 -14.73
CA GLU A 41 10.30 -0.96 -13.92
C GLU A 41 10.23 -2.32 -13.21
N VAL A 42 9.07 -2.94 -13.18
CA VAL A 42 8.82 -4.19 -12.43
C VAL A 42 8.77 -5.37 -13.39
N PRO A 43 9.76 -6.27 -13.35
CA PRO A 43 9.86 -7.33 -14.36
C PRO A 43 8.73 -8.34 -14.35
N PHE A 44 8.03 -8.49 -13.23
CA PHE A 44 6.90 -9.41 -13.10
C PHE A 44 5.54 -8.69 -13.14
N ASP A 45 5.48 -7.50 -13.75
CA ASP A 45 4.26 -6.69 -13.75
C ASP A 45 3.03 -7.40 -14.33
N LEU A 46 3.17 -8.12 -15.42
CA LEU A 46 2.04 -8.84 -16.02
C LEU A 46 1.52 -9.96 -15.12
N GLU A 47 2.43 -10.68 -14.49
CA GLU A 47 2.06 -11.75 -13.55
C GLU A 47 1.37 -11.16 -12.31
N PHE A 48 1.88 -10.05 -11.83
CA PHE A 48 1.32 -9.34 -10.69
C PHE A 48 -0.09 -8.85 -11.00
N GLN A 49 -0.30 -8.29 -12.18
CA GLN A 49 -1.62 -7.86 -12.64
C GLN A 49 -2.62 -9.02 -12.62
N SER A 50 -2.22 -10.16 -13.16
CA SER A 50 -3.07 -11.36 -13.14
C SER A 50 -3.38 -11.85 -11.73
N TYR A 51 -2.39 -11.80 -10.86
CA TYR A 51 -2.56 -12.15 -9.45
C TYR A 51 -3.62 -11.26 -8.79
N LEU A 52 -3.54 -9.96 -9.00
CA LEU A 52 -4.51 -9.02 -8.44
C LEU A 52 -5.92 -9.28 -8.99
N GLN A 53 -6.05 -9.44 -10.29
CA GLN A 53 -7.34 -9.68 -10.92
C GLN A 53 -8.04 -10.91 -10.33
N ASN A 54 -7.27 -11.96 -10.10
CA ASN A 54 -7.80 -13.18 -9.50
C ASN A 54 -8.23 -12.98 -8.04
N HIS A 55 -7.43 -12.25 -7.27
CA HIS A 55 -7.69 -12.04 -5.84
C HIS A 55 -8.87 -11.11 -5.58
N ILE A 56 -9.04 -10.10 -6.42
CA ILE A 56 -10.13 -9.14 -6.24
C ILE A 56 -11.32 -9.42 -7.14
N ASN A 57 -11.27 -10.53 -7.87
CA ASN A 57 -12.34 -10.98 -8.75
C ASN A 57 -12.82 -9.87 -9.69
N SER A 58 -11.87 -9.27 -10.41
CA SER A 58 -12.15 -8.19 -11.35
C SER A 58 -11.26 -8.30 -12.57
N ASP A 59 -11.88 -8.36 -13.76
CA ASP A 59 -11.16 -8.36 -15.03
C ASP A 59 -10.64 -6.98 -15.39
N ASN A 60 -11.20 -5.95 -14.79
CA ASN A 60 -10.98 -4.57 -15.19
C ASN A 60 -10.14 -3.78 -14.18
N PHE A 61 -9.59 -4.43 -13.18
CA PHE A 61 -8.76 -3.74 -12.22
C PHE A 61 -7.45 -3.30 -12.89
N THR A 62 -7.20 -2.01 -12.84
CA THR A 62 -5.97 -1.42 -13.37
C THR A 62 -5.38 -0.49 -12.32
N PHE A 63 -4.07 -0.36 -12.35
CA PHE A 63 -3.35 0.54 -11.45
C PHE A 63 -2.21 1.21 -12.22
N ASP A 64 -1.74 2.37 -11.72
CA ASP A 64 -0.74 3.17 -12.40
C ASP A 64 0.68 2.78 -12.05
N CYS A 65 0.95 2.56 -10.78
CA CYS A 65 2.29 2.32 -10.29
C CYS A 65 2.26 1.57 -8.97
N TYR A 66 3.45 1.18 -8.52
CA TYR A 66 3.66 0.48 -7.27
C TYR A 66 4.15 1.49 -6.23
N HIS A 67 3.37 1.71 -5.18
CA HIS A 67 3.71 2.64 -4.10
C HIS A 67 4.39 1.90 -2.96
N ILE A 68 5.66 2.19 -2.73
CA ILE A 68 6.39 1.64 -1.60
C ILE A 68 6.41 2.68 -0.49
N HIS A 69 5.98 2.29 0.70
CA HIS A 69 5.99 3.16 1.87
C HIS A 69 6.95 2.61 2.92
N LYS A 70 7.82 3.47 3.41
CA LYS A 70 8.69 3.18 4.55
C LYS A 70 8.15 3.88 5.79
N TRP A 71 7.94 3.09 6.81
CA TRP A 71 7.44 3.55 8.10
C TRP A 71 8.52 3.31 9.14
N LYS A 72 9.34 4.32 9.38
CA LYS A 72 10.41 4.28 10.40
C LYS A 72 9.82 4.55 11.77
N GLU A 73 10.63 4.46 12.82
CA GLU A 73 10.19 4.85 14.15
C GLU A 73 9.62 6.27 14.13
N GLY A 74 8.45 6.44 14.70
CA GLY A 74 7.74 7.70 14.71
C GLY A 74 6.85 7.93 13.49
N SER A 75 6.94 7.11 12.45
CA SER A 75 6.05 7.20 11.29
C SER A 75 4.64 6.78 11.64
N TYR A 76 3.67 7.41 11.03
CA TYR A 76 2.25 7.14 11.29
C TYR A 76 1.38 7.77 10.19
N PHE A 77 0.12 7.37 10.15
CA PHE A 77 -0.90 8.05 9.35
C PHE A 77 -2.19 8.00 10.14
N ASP A 78 -2.70 9.17 10.52
CA ASP A 78 -3.95 9.27 11.27
C ASP A 78 -5.14 8.73 10.45
N SER A 79 -6.18 8.37 11.16
CA SER A 79 -7.40 7.87 10.55
C SER A 79 -7.93 8.83 9.49
N HIS A 80 -8.17 8.31 8.30
CA HIS A 80 -8.62 9.12 7.17
C HIS A 80 -9.32 8.24 6.12
N ILE A 81 -9.91 8.91 5.15
CA ILE A 81 -10.41 8.30 3.92
C ILE A 81 -9.72 8.97 2.76
N ASP A 82 -9.57 8.24 1.64
CA ASP A 82 -9.08 8.82 0.39
C ASP A 82 -10.28 9.11 -0.51
N ASP A 83 -10.41 10.36 -0.90
CA ASP A 83 -11.50 10.78 -1.77
C ASP A 83 -10.93 11.31 -3.09
N ARG A 84 -10.43 10.38 -3.91
CA ARG A 84 -9.85 10.68 -5.22
C ARG A 84 -10.54 9.89 -6.31
N GLU A 85 -10.83 10.53 -7.42
CA GLU A 85 -11.55 9.92 -8.53
C GLU A 85 -10.83 8.71 -9.12
N ASN A 86 -9.50 8.75 -9.20
CA ASN A 86 -8.71 7.69 -9.80
C ASN A 86 -8.22 6.63 -8.81
N ARG A 87 -8.70 6.68 -7.57
CA ARG A 87 -8.32 5.73 -6.53
C ARG A 87 -9.58 5.24 -5.85
N LYS A 88 -10.08 4.09 -6.26
CA LYS A 88 -11.30 3.50 -5.70
C LYS A 88 -10.99 2.37 -4.72
N PHE A 89 -9.97 1.58 -5.04
CA PHE A 89 -9.57 0.44 -4.23
C PHE A 89 -8.08 0.46 -4.02
N SER A 90 -7.66 -0.04 -2.89
CA SER A 90 -6.25 -0.22 -2.56
C SER A 90 -6.01 -1.70 -2.29
N TYR A 91 -4.92 -2.23 -2.80
CA TYR A 91 -4.44 -3.54 -2.40
C TYR A 91 -3.11 -3.35 -1.72
N ILE A 92 -3.00 -3.85 -0.49
CA ILE A 92 -1.81 -3.68 0.33
C ILE A 92 -1.10 -5.00 0.58
N PHE A 93 0.22 -4.93 0.61
CA PHE A 93 1.10 -6.05 0.94
C PHE A 93 2.11 -5.58 1.98
N GLU A 94 2.35 -6.42 2.98
CA GLU A 94 3.44 -6.20 3.94
C GLU A 94 4.72 -6.77 3.34
N LEU A 95 5.71 -5.92 3.05
CA LEU A 95 7.01 -6.38 2.56
C LEU A 95 7.96 -6.68 3.70
N LYS A 96 7.88 -5.89 4.77
CA LYS A 96 8.71 -6.06 5.96
C LYS A 96 7.91 -5.61 7.18
N GLU A 97 7.86 -6.43 8.21
CA GLU A 97 7.23 -6.08 9.48
C GLU A 97 8.14 -5.18 10.32
N SER A 98 7.55 -4.25 11.07
CA SER A 98 8.27 -3.56 12.13
C SER A 98 8.45 -4.50 13.33
N ASP A 99 9.38 -4.16 14.23
CA ASP A 99 9.64 -4.96 15.44
C ASP A 99 8.39 -5.08 16.32
N CYS A 100 7.56 -4.05 16.34
CA CYS A 100 6.30 -4.04 17.08
C CYS A 100 5.13 -4.62 16.29
N LYS A 101 5.38 -5.10 15.07
CA LYS A 101 4.36 -5.69 14.18
C LYS A 101 3.17 -4.76 13.94
N THR A 102 3.44 -3.46 13.82
CA THR A 102 2.41 -2.47 13.50
C THR A 102 1.87 -2.73 12.10
N LYS A 103 0.55 -2.74 11.97
CA LYS A 103 -0.15 -3.02 10.71
C LYS A 103 -1.05 -1.87 10.32
N LEU A 104 -1.44 -1.86 9.05
CA LEU A 104 -2.54 -1.01 8.61
C LEU A 104 -3.83 -1.48 9.26
N LEU A 105 -4.60 -0.55 9.80
CA LEU A 105 -5.91 -0.81 10.37
C LEU A 105 -6.99 -0.22 9.46
N VAL A 106 -7.92 -1.07 9.03
CA VAL A 106 -9.09 -0.64 8.26
C VAL A 106 -10.31 -0.91 9.12
N LYS A 107 -10.99 0.14 9.54
CA LYS A 107 -12.07 0.07 10.54
C LYS A 107 -11.63 -0.70 11.79
N GLY A 108 -10.41 -0.48 12.23
CA GLY A 108 -9.85 -1.15 13.40
C GLY A 108 -9.37 -2.58 13.18
N ILE A 109 -9.49 -3.12 11.98
CA ILE A 109 -9.06 -4.50 11.66
C ILE A 109 -7.70 -4.45 10.99
N SER A 110 -6.74 -5.24 11.51
CA SER A 110 -5.40 -5.34 10.95
C SER A 110 -5.40 -6.02 9.59
N ILE A 111 -4.68 -5.47 8.63
CA ILE A 111 -4.51 -6.05 7.31
C ILE A 111 -3.02 -6.16 6.97
N GLU A 112 -2.55 -7.37 6.65
CA GLU A 112 -1.20 -7.61 6.14
C GLU A 112 -1.20 -7.67 4.62
N GLU A 113 -2.18 -8.35 4.06
CA GLU A 113 -2.37 -8.44 2.63
C GLU A 113 -3.87 -8.47 2.35
N GLY A 114 -4.32 -7.62 1.43
CA GLY A 114 -5.72 -7.58 1.06
C GLY A 114 -6.08 -6.27 0.41
N TRP A 115 -7.32 -6.20 -0.03
CA TRP A 115 -7.85 -4.99 -0.64
C TRP A 115 -8.92 -4.36 0.24
N PHE A 116 -9.08 -3.06 0.07
CA PHE A 116 -10.15 -2.33 0.75
C PHE A 116 -10.56 -1.12 -0.08
N ASP A 117 -11.78 -0.66 0.12
CA ASP A 117 -12.27 0.58 -0.47
C ASP A 117 -11.57 1.75 0.22
N VAL A 118 -10.91 2.62 -0.55
CA VAL A 118 -10.14 3.73 0.02
C VAL A 118 -11.01 4.77 0.71
N GLN A 119 -12.32 4.73 0.50
CA GLN A 119 -13.27 5.57 1.23
C GLN A 119 -13.62 4.99 2.59
N THR A 120 -13.14 3.80 2.91
CA THR A 120 -13.26 3.23 4.24
C THR A 120 -12.16 3.82 5.12
N GLU A 121 -12.53 4.17 6.34
CA GLU A 121 -11.60 4.75 7.31
C GLU A 121 -10.43 3.78 7.56
N HIS A 122 -9.21 4.29 7.44
CA HIS A 122 -8.01 3.49 7.67
C HIS A 122 -6.90 4.35 8.26
N ARG A 123 -5.97 3.70 8.95
CA ARG A 123 -4.85 4.39 9.61
C ARG A 123 -3.66 3.46 9.79
N VAL A 124 -2.49 4.04 9.98
CA VAL A 124 -1.29 3.34 10.40
C VAL A 124 -0.87 3.89 11.75
N PRO A 125 -0.96 3.10 12.84
CA PRO A 125 -0.51 3.55 14.14
C PRO A 125 0.98 3.89 14.14
N LYS A 126 1.40 4.76 15.04
CA LYS A 126 2.79 5.17 15.13
C LYS A 126 3.71 3.97 15.35
N ILE A 127 4.74 3.88 14.53
CA ILE A 127 5.77 2.84 14.64
C ILE A 127 6.61 3.14 15.87
N LYS A 128 6.61 2.24 16.83
CA LYS A 128 7.34 2.41 18.07
C LYS A 128 8.76 1.87 18.02
N LYS A 129 8.98 0.83 17.21
CA LYS A 129 10.30 0.22 17.06
C LYS A 129 10.44 -0.48 15.74
N GLY A 130 11.60 -0.30 15.12
CA GLY A 130 11.92 -0.93 13.84
C GLY A 130 11.36 -0.17 12.66
N GLU A 131 11.37 -0.82 11.52
CA GLU A 131 10.91 -0.23 10.26
C GLU A 131 9.92 -1.18 9.59
N ARG A 132 8.80 -0.64 9.16
CA ARG A 132 7.82 -1.35 8.36
C ARG A 132 7.94 -0.89 6.92
N ILE A 133 7.88 -1.82 5.97
CA ILE A 133 7.83 -1.50 4.54
C ILE A 133 6.60 -2.15 3.94
N SER A 134 5.79 -1.36 3.26
CA SER A 134 4.57 -1.86 2.63
C SER A 134 4.54 -1.48 1.16
N LEU A 135 3.83 -2.29 0.38
CA LEU A 135 3.53 -2.04 -1.02
C LEU A 135 2.03 -1.81 -1.15
N THR A 136 1.67 -0.75 -1.84
CA THR A 136 0.27 -0.46 -2.14
C THR A 136 0.10 -0.19 -3.63
N VAL A 137 -0.95 -0.75 -4.20
CA VAL A 137 -1.41 -0.36 -5.53
C VAL A 137 -2.83 0.17 -5.42
N PHE A 138 -3.12 1.24 -6.14
CA PHE A 138 -4.43 1.88 -6.13
C PHE A 138 -5.14 1.59 -7.44
N GLY A 139 -6.29 0.94 -7.34
CA GLY A 139 -7.09 0.62 -8.50
C GLY A 139 -7.99 1.78 -8.91
N LYS A 140 -8.16 1.93 -10.21
CA LYS A 140 -9.01 2.98 -10.77
C LYS A 140 -10.44 2.55 -10.95
N ASN A 141 -10.65 1.31 -11.34
CA ASN A 141 -11.97 0.79 -11.63
C ASN A 141 -12.57 0.15 -10.39
N LYS A 142 -13.87 0.28 -10.27
CA LYS A 142 -14.59 -0.40 -9.20
C LYS A 142 -14.57 -1.90 -9.43
N LEU A 143 -14.65 -2.66 -8.35
CA LEU A 143 -14.88 -4.09 -8.44
C LEU A 143 -16.19 -4.34 -9.17
N LYS A 144 -16.29 -5.46 -9.87
CA LYS A 144 -17.49 -5.80 -10.61
C LYS A 144 -18.68 -5.94 -9.68
N LYS A 145 -19.68 -5.11 -9.88
CA LYS A 145 -20.92 -5.22 -9.13
C LYS A 145 -21.69 -6.47 -9.50
N THR A 146 -21.43 -6.97 -10.67
CA THR A 146 -22.00 -8.24 -11.12
C THR A 146 -21.70 -9.39 -10.18
N LEU A 147 -20.79 -9.16 -9.28
CA LEU A 147 -20.53 -10.10 -8.22
C LEU A 147 -21.70 -10.19 -7.25
N MET A 148 -22.56 -9.24 -7.38
CA MET A 148 -23.79 -9.27 -6.61
C MET A 148 -24.85 -10.07 -7.35
#